data_0e2626ebfe3382aee9935770c960b2a5
#
_entry.id   0e2626ebfe3382aee9935770c960b2a5
#
_cell.length_a   1.000
_cell.length_b   1.000
_cell.length_c   1.000
_cell.angle_alpha   90.00
_cell.angle_beta   90.00
_cell.angle_gamma   90.00
#
_symmetry.space_group_name_H-M   'P 1'
#
loop_
_entity.id
_entity.type
_entity.pdbx_description
1 polymer ?
#
loop_
_entity_poly.entity_id
_entity_poly.type
_entity_poly.pdbx_seq_one_letter_code
_entity_poly.pdbx_strand_id
1 'polypeptide(L)'
;LSTFIIFGATGATGRFLLPALLGRGERIHAVSRRPPAPAGRPQPEWIQGDLFGAAGALPSAADVVMSLGPLDAFSAWFDSAPVTGVRRVIALSSMSAETKSASPDPAERALAQTLRAAEQRLLHSAAARGIACTLLRPTLIYGGGPDRSLVPIARLALRWRVLPIPLGASGLRQPVHAADLAGAVDALIDCAAARGKVYALGGGERLRFDRMLLRLRAALPKFVLPLPLPQSIIRTALRLRSGRDAGAISAAALDRVRADLVADNSEAARDFGYAPRAFVAGDVVAATCR
;
A
#
# COMPACT_ATOMS: atom_id res chain seq x y z
N LEU A 1 25.27 -0.35 13.70
CA LEU A 1 24.12 -1.21 13.35
C LEU A 1 22.89 -0.66 14.05
N SER A 2 21.90 -0.21 13.28
CA SER A 2 20.63 0.22 13.85
C SER A 2 19.67 -0.96 14.00
N THR A 3 18.81 -0.90 15.01
CA THR A 3 17.80 -1.92 15.28
C THR A 3 16.43 -1.44 14.74
N PHE A 4 15.81 -2.25 13.90
CA PHE A 4 14.55 -1.98 13.26
C PHE A 4 13.45 -2.91 13.77
N ILE A 5 12.26 -2.36 14.00
CA ILE A 5 11.02 -3.14 14.16
C ILE A 5 10.14 -2.85 12.96
N ILE A 6 9.73 -3.88 12.20
CA ILE A 6 8.97 -3.71 10.97
C ILE A 6 7.67 -4.52 11.05
N PHE A 7 6.54 -3.84 11.08
CA PHE A 7 5.22 -4.44 10.94
C PHE A 7 4.81 -4.49 9.46
N GLY A 8 4.19 -5.60 9.05
CA GLY A 8 3.78 -5.79 7.65
C GLY A 8 4.92 -6.14 6.69
N ALA A 9 6.03 -6.66 7.21
CA ALA A 9 7.22 -7.03 6.46
C ALA A 9 6.98 -8.09 5.37
N THR A 10 5.96 -8.95 5.51
CA THR A 10 5.55 -9.95 4.50
C THR A 10 4.65 -9.36 3.40
N GLY A 11 4.26 -8.09 3.51
CA GLY A 11 3.42 -7.39 2.53
C GLY A 11 4.15 -7.02 1.25
N ALA A 12 3.40 -6.39 0.31
CA ALA A 12 3.92 -6.00 -1.00
C ALA A 12 5.19 -5.14 -0.91
N THR A 13 5.18 -4.11 -0.08
CA THR A 13 6.32 -3.20 0.10
C THR A 13 7.45 -3.88 0.89
N GLY A 14 7.11 -4.63 1.93
CA GLY A 14 8.09 -5.29 2.81
C GLY A 14 9.00 -6.28 2.10
N ARG A 15 8.49 -6.99 1.08
CA ARG A 15 9.31 -7.95 0.30
C ARG A 15 10.43 -7.29 -0.51
N PHE A 16 10.34 -5.99 -0.81
CA PHE A 16 11.41 -5.22 -1.45
C PHE A 16 12.27 -4.49 -0.41
N LEU A 17 11.68 -4.04 0.68
CA LEU A 17 12.39 -3.31 1.73
C LEU A 17 13.33 -4.21 2.54
N LEU A 18 12.86 -5.41 2.95
CA LEU A 18 13.66 -6.31 3.78
C LEU A 18 15.03 -6.66 3.18
N PRO A 19 15.15 -7.09 1.91
CA PRO A 19 16.45 -7.38 1.32
C PRO A 19 17.39 -6.17 1.29
N ALA A 20 16.86 -4.96 1.05
CA ALA A 20 17.64 -3.74 1.05
C ALA A 20 18.24 -3.43 2.44
N LEU A 21 17.42 -3.49 3.49
CA LEU A 21 17.85 -3.25 4.85
C LEU A 21 18.84 -4.32 5.36
N LEU A 22 18.58 -5.60 5.05
CA LEU A 22 19.51 -6.70 5.38
C LEU A 22 20.84 -6.54 4.66
N GLY A 23 20.84 -6.08 3.41
CA GLY A 23 22.05 -5.77 2.64
C GLY A 23 22.88 -4.63 3.25
N ARG A 24 22.26 -3.73 4.02
CA ARG A 24 22.96 -2.68 4.79
C ARG A 24 23.53 -3.18 6.12
N GLY A 25 23.29 -4.44 6.48
CA GLY A 25 23.75 -5.04 7.74
C GLY A 25 22.90 -4.70 8.96
N GLU A 26 21.71 -4.11 8.79
CA GLU A 26 20.85 -3.69 9.89
C GLU A 26 20.24 -4.89 10.64
N ARG A 27 20.04 -4.74 11.97
CA ARG A 27 19.33 -5.74 12.78
C ARG A 27 17.82 -5.53 12.63
N ILE A 28 17.13 -6.51 12.08
CA ILE A 28 15.71 -6.39 11.75
C ILE A 28 14.88 -7.39 12.55
N HIS A 29 13.92 -6.88 13.32
CA HIS A 29 12.84 -7.62 13.95
C HIS A 29 11.57 -7.43 13.11
N ALA A 30 11.19 -8.48 12.37
CA ALA A 30 10.06 -8.44 11.44
C ALA A 30 8.84 -9.10 12.07
N VAL A 31 7.77 -8.32 12.29
CA VAL A 31 6.55 -8.81 12.91
C VAL A 31 5.58 -9.32 11.84
N SER A 32 5.10 -10.56 12.00
CA SER A 32 4.14 -11.18 11.10
C SER A 32 3.23 -12.14 11.85
N ARG A 33 1.95 -12.20 11.43
CA ARG A 33 0.99 -13.21 11.90
C ARG A 33 1.42 -14.64 11.53
N ARG A 34 2.08 -14.77 10.39
CA ARG A 34 2.59 -16.02 9.84
C ARG A 34 3.99 -15.76 9.31
N PRO A 35 5.02 -15.88 10.15
CA PRO A 35 6.40 -15.79 9.70
C PRO A 35 6.66 -16.80 8.58
N PRO A 36 7.38 -16.43 7.53
CA PRO A 36 7.78 -17.39 6.52
C PRO A 36 8.76 -18.40 7.10
N ALA A 37 8.82 -19.57 6.50
CA ALA A 37 9.85 -20.55 6.85
C ALA A 37 11.26 -19.96 6.64
N PRO A 38 12.24 -20.31 7.50
CA PRO A 38 13.61 -19.86 7.34
C PRO A 38 14.15 -20.27 5.95
N ALA A 39 14.61 -19.30 5.19
CA ALA A 39 15.16 -19.52 3.85
C ALA A 39 16.43 -18.68 3.66
N GLY A 40 17.59 -19.32 3.78
CA GLY A 40 18.87 -18.69 3.53
C GLY A 40 19.30 -17.65 4.57
N ARG A 41 20.46 -17.04 4.37
CA ARG A 41 20.98 -15.91 5.18
C ARG A 41 21.52 -14.85 4.22
N PRO A 42 21.43 -13.55 4.54
CA PRO A 42 20.89 -12.96 5.78
C PRO A 42 19.34 -12.99 5.81
N GLN A 43 18.77 -13.06 7.00
CA GLN A 43 17.32 -13.01 7.23
C GLN A 43 17.01 -12.21 8.50
N PRO A 44 15.81 -11.58 8.59
CA PRO A 44 15.39 -10.88 9.79
C PRO A 44 15.08 -11.87 10.92
N GLU A 45 15.08 -11.39 12.13
CA GLU A 45 14.50 -12.08 13.27
C GLU A 45 12.96 -11.97 13.18
N TRP A 46 12.30 -13.10 12.89
CA TRP A 46 10.85 -13.13 12.77
C TRP A 46 10.18 -13.23 14.13
N ILE A 47 9.29 -12.30 14.41
CA ILE A 47 8.45 -12.30 15.62
C ILE A 47 7.02 -12.59 15.19
N GLN A 48 6.45 -13.66 15.76
CA GLN A 48 5.03 -13.93 15.53
C GLN A 48 4.18 -12.96 16.34
N GLY A 49 3.28 -12.24 15.67
CA GLY A 49 2.42 -11.26 16.31
C GLY A 49 1.48 -10.55 15.35
N ASP A 50 0.49 -9.86 15.93
CA ASP A 50 -0.48 -9.05 15.22
C ASP A 50 -0.62 -7.69 15.92
N LEU A 51 -0.83 -6.63 15.14
CA LEU A 51 -1.14 -5.30 15.65
C LEU A 51 -2.53 -5.21 16.32
N PHE A 52 -3.44 -6.13 16.01
CA PHE A 52 -4.79 -6.21 16.61
C PHE A 52 -4.83 -7.11 17.84
N GLY A 53 -3.73 -7.75 18.20
CA GLY A 53 -3.61 -8.69 19.33
C GLY A 53 -2.28 -8.55 20.05
N ALA A 54 -1.85 -9.60 20.73
CA ALA A 54 -0.54 -9.62 21.36
C ALA A 54 0.56 -9.71 20.30
N ALA A 55 1.42 -8.72 20.22
CA ALA A 55 2.72 -8.90 19.59
C ALA A 55 3.54 -9.84 20.50
N GLY A 56 4.25 -10.81 19.91
CA GLY A 56 5.25 -11.57 20.64
C GLY A 56 6.27 -10.66 21.33
N ALA A 57 7.22 -11.22 22.06
CA ALA A 57 8.22 -10.43 22.75
C ALA A 57 9.02 -9.56 21.77
N LEU A 58 8.70 -8.27 21.72
CA LEU A 58 9.43 -7.28 20.94
C LEU A 58 10.72 -6.89 21.69
N PRO A 59 11.78 -6.43 20.98
CA PRO A 59 12.95 -5.89 21.64
C PRO A 59 12.55 -4.67 22.49
N SER A 60 13.16 -4.54 23.66
CA SER A 60 12.92 -3.41 24.58
C SER A 60 13.39 -2.07 24.01
N ALA A 61 14.31 -2.09 23.05
CA ALA A 61 14.84 -0.91 22.38
C ALA A 61 14.94 -1.11 20.86
N ALA A 62 14.69 -0.03 20.11
CA ALA A 62 14.88 0.02 18.67
C ALA A 62 15.16 1.46 18.24
N ASP A 63 15.94 1.63 17.16
CA ASP A 63 16.22 2.94 16.58
C ASP A 63 15.08 3.41 15.65
N VAL A 64 14.55 2.48 14.87
CA VAL A 64 13.54 2.76 13.83
C VAL A 64 12.38 1.80 13.94
N VAL A 65 11.16 2.34 13.91
CA VAL A 65 9.94 1.53 13.86
C VAL A 65 9.18 1.84 12.58
N MET A 66 8.83 0.79 11.84
CA MET A 66 8.13 0.93 10.56
C MET A 66 6.80 0.17 10.56
N SER A 67 5.77 0.77 9.97
CA SER A 67 4.52 0.11 9.68
C SER A 67 4.18 0.14 8.20
N LEU A 68 4.20 -1.03 7.57
CA LEU A 68 3.79 -1.25 6.19
C LEU A 68 2.40 -1.92 6.12
N GLY A 69 1.71 -1.95 7.26
CA GLY A 69 0.42 -2.59 7.48
C GLY A 69 -0.71 -1.62 7.86
N PRO A 70 -1.75 -2.09 8.55
CA PRO A 70 -2.88 -1.25 8.96
C PRO A 70 -2.45 -0.13 9.91
N LEU A 71 -2.70 1.12 9.50
CA LEU A 71 -2.23 2.30 10.23
C LEU A 71 -3.01 2.51 11.53
N ASP A 72 -4.30 2.21 11.56
CA ASP A 72 -5.17 2.34 12.71
C ASP A 72 -4.69 1.48 13.89
N ALA A 73 -4.44 0.21 13.62
CA ALA A 73 -3.89 -0.71 14.60
C ALA A 73 -2.47 -0.31 15.02
N PHE A 74 -1.63 0.11 14.08
CA PHE A 74 -0.28 0.56 14.39
C PHE A 74 -0.25 1.82 15.25
N SER A 75 -1.09 2.81 14.97
CA SER A 75 -1.15 4.04 15.77
C SER A 75 -1.61 3.79 17.20
N ALA A 76 -2.57 2.85 17.37
CA ALA A 76 -3.03 2.45 18.70
C ALA A 76 -1.93 1.69 19.48
N TRP A 77 -1.23 0.76 18.81
CA TRP A 77 -0.09 0.06 19.41
C TRP A 77 1.03 1.04 19.80
N PHE A 78 1.37 1.98 18.93
CA PHE A 78 2.48 2.92 19.15
C PHE A 78 2.27 3.82 20.36
N ASP A 79 1.03 4.21 20.66
CA ASP A 79 0.69 5.01 21.85
C ASP A 79 1.15 4.36 23.16
N SER A 80 1.02 3.03 23.26
CA SER A 80 1.35 2.25 24.48
C SER A 80 2.62 1.39 24.33
N ALA A 81 3.32 1.50 23.20
CA ALA A 81 4.47 0.65 22.93
C ALA A 81 5.60 0.86 23.95
N PRO A 82 6.07 -0.20 24.62
CA PRO A 82 7.13 -0.13 25.63
C PRO A 82 8.54 -0.08 25.03
N VAL A 83 8.65 0.26 23.74
CA VAL A 83 9.94 0.30 23.01
C VAL A 83 10.63 1.64 23.25
N THR A 84 11.86 1.58 23.71
CA THR A 84 12.70 2.76 24.00
C THR A 84 13.72 3.02 22.89
N GLY A 85 14.38 4.20 22.92
CA GLY A 85 15.43 4.54 21.95
C GLY A 85 14.95 4.88 20.55
N VAL A 86 13.64 4.87 20.29
CA VAL A 86 13.10 5.14 18.96
C VAL A 86 13.36 6.58 18.55
N ARG A 87 14.13 6.77 17.48
CA ARG A 87 14.41 8.09 16.89
C ARG A 87 13.58 8.37 15.64
N ARG A 88 13.06 7.32 14.99
CA ARG A 88 12.36 7.43 13.71
C ARG A 88 11.17 6.48 13.62
N VAL A 89 10.05 7.01 13.15
CA VAL A 89 8.86 6.23 12.77
C VAL A 89 8.50 6.53 11.31
N ILE A 90 8.28 5.48 10.52
CA ILE A 90 7.81 5.60 9.14
C ILE A 90 6.60 4.68 8.97
N ALA A 91 5.46 5.23 8.53
CA ALA A 91 4.27 4.41 8.38
C ALA A 91 3.55 4.68 7.05
N LEU A 92 2.99 3.61 6.48
CA LEU A 92 2.11 3.71 5.33
C LEU A 92 0.69 4.03 5.79
N SER A 93 0.11 5.06 5.18
CA SER A 93 -1.30 5.38 5.17
C SER A 93 -1.87 5.07 3.78
N SER A 94 -2.81 5.87 3.30
CA SER A 94 -3.41 5.74 1.98
C SER A 94 -3.99 7.06 1.50
N MET A 95 -3.95 7.31 0.19
CA MET A 95 -4.72 8.40 -0.44
C MET A 95 -6.22 8.30 -0.18
N SER A 96 -6.73 7.16 0.28
CA SER A 96 -8.12 7.00 0.74
C SER A 96 -8.47 7.95 1.90
N ALA A 97 -7.52 8.38 2.70
CA ALA A 97 -7.72 9.39 3.76
C ALA A 97 -8.27 10.71 3.20
N GLU A 98 -7.88 11.07 1.98
CA GLU A 98 -8.33 12.30 1.29
C GLU A 98 -9.46 12.01 0.31
N THR A 99 -9.24 11.09 -0.62
CA THR A 99 -10.10 10.88 -1.77
C THR A 99 -11.46 10.25 -1.43
N LYS A 100 -11.59 9.65 -0.24
CA LYS A 100 -12.85 9.04 0.23
C LYS A 100 -13.61 9.88 1.24
N SER A 101 -13.09 11.02 1.66
CA SER A 101 -13.71 11.86 2.70
C SER A 101 -15.09 12.38 2.33
N ALA A 102 -15.30 12.70 1.06
CA ALA A 102 -16.57 13.16 0.50
C ALA A 102 -17.31 12.08 -0.32
N SER A 103 -16.96 10.79 -0.16
CA SER A 103 -17.65 9.72 -0.87
C SER A 103 -19.13 9.64 -0.49
N PRO A 104 -20.05 9.37 -1.43
CA PRO A 104 -21.44 9.07 -1.10
C PRO A 104 -21.58 7.77 -0.28
N ASP A 105 -20.63 6.85 -0.37
CA ASP A 105 -20.62 5.60 0.38
C ASP A 105 -20.21 5.82 1.85
N PRO A 106 -21.09 5.52 2.84
CA PRO A 106 -20.77 5.68 4.25
C PRO A 106 -19.52 4.88 4.71
N ALA A 107 -19.34 3.67 4.17
CA ALA A 107 -18.20 2.81 4.52
C ALA A 107 -16.86 3.43 4.05
N GLU A 108 -16.86 4.09 2.90
CA GLU A 108 -15.69 4.81 2.41
C GLU A 108 -15.37 6.06 3.24
N ARG A 109 -16.41 6.81 3.65
CA ARG A 109 -16.21 7.96 4.56
C ARG A 109 -15.68 7.49 5.92
N ALA A 110 -16.21 6.40 6.47
CA ALA A 110 -15.72 5.82 7.70
C ALA A 110 -14.24 5.39 7.59
N LEU A 111 -13.85 4.77 6.48
CA LEU A 111 -12.44 4.44 6.21
C LEU A 111 -11.55 5.69 6.18
N ALA A 112 -11.98 6.76 5.50
CA ALA A 112 -11.23 8.01 5.45
C ALA A 112 -11.08 8.64 6.84
N GLN A 113 -12.14 8.63 7.65
CA GLN A 113 -12.11 9.12 9.04
C GLN A 113 -11.16 8.29 9.91
N THR A 114 -11.23 6.96 9.83
CA THR A 114 -10.32 6.05 10.56
C THR A 114 -8.86 6.32 10.21
N LEU A 115 -8.54 6.45 8.92
CA LEU A 115 -7.18 6.74 8.47
C LEU A 115 -6.69 8.09 8.99
N ARG A 116 -7.48 9.16 8.88
CA ARG A 116 -7.13 10.50 9.38
C ARG A 116 -6.92 10.51 10.90
N ALA A 117 -7.81 9.87 11.63
CA ALA A 117 -7.68 9.77 13.09
C ALA A 117 -6.40 9.01 13.48
N ALA A 118 -6.06 7.93 12.75
CA ALA A 118 -4.84 7.17 12.98
C ALA A 118 -3.58 7.98 12.64
N GLU A 119 -3.59 8.75 11.55
CA GLU A 119 -2.50 9.66 11.19
C GLU A 119 -2.26 10.71 12.26
N GLN A 120 -3.32 11.39 12.70
CA GLN A 120 -3.24 12.40 13.74
C GLN A 120 -2.74 11.83 15.07
N ARG A 121 -3.26 10.66 15.48
CA ARG A 121 -2.81 9.96 16.69
C ARG A 121 -1.32 9.66 16.60
N LEU A 122 -0.85 9.07 15.51
CA LEU A 122 0.55 8.68 15.36
C LEU A 122 1.49 9.88 15.35
N LEU A 123 1.14 10.94 14.62
CA LEU A 123 1.93 12.16 14.58
C LEU A 123 1.99 12.86 15.95
N HIS A 124 0.86 12.92 16.66
CA HIS A 124 0.79 13.51 18.00
C HIS A 124 1.62 12.71 19.01
N SER A 125 1.44 11.40 19.05
CA SER A 125 2.17 10.50 19.95
C SER A 125 3.68 10.54 19.69
N ALA A 126 4.10 10.55 18.44
CA ALA A 126 5.52 10.69 18.07
C ALA A 126 6.08 12.05 18.48
N ALA A 127 5.36 13.15 18.23
CA ALA A 127 5.78 14.49 18.61
C ALA A 127 5.92 14.64 20.12
N ALA A 128 4.97 14.13 20.91
CA ALA A 128 5.00 14.15 22.38
C ALA A 128 6.21 13.41 22.95
N ARG A 129 6.73 12.41 22.22
CA ARG A 129 7.91 11.62 22.59
C ARG A 129 9.22 12.14 21.94
N GLY A 130 9.18 13.26 21.21
CA GLY A 130 10.34 13.80 20.48
C GLY A 130 10.82 12.92 19.32
N ILE A 131 9.97 12.00 18.82
CA ILE A 131 10.30 11.04 17.77
C ILE A 131 9.97 11.62 16.39
N ALA A 132 10.90 11.52 15.45
CA ALA A 132 10.67 11.93 14.08
C ALA A 132 9.71 10.95 13.38
N CYS A 133 8.51 11.40 13.02
CA CYS A 133 7.50 10.59 12.33
C CYS A 133 7.31 11.07 10.88
N THR A 134 7.15 10.13 9.95
CA THR A 134 6.79 10.42 8.55
C THR A 134 5.71 9.44 8.10
N LEU A 135 4.67 9.98 7.45
CA LEU A 135 3.59 9.20 6.87
C LEU A 135 3.63 9.25 5.35
N LEU A 136 3.36 8.13 4.72
CA LEU A 136 3.25 8.02 3.28
C LEU A 136 1.82 7.63 2.90
N ARG A 137 1.19 8.41 2.03
CA ARG A 137 -0.14 8.15 1.45
C ARG A 137 0.01 7.69 0.00
N PRO A 138 0.30 6.41 -0.25
CA PRO A 138 0.38 5.92 -1.63
C PRO A 138 -0.99 5.94 -2.30
N THR A 139 -0.99 6.07 -3.62
CA THR A 139 -2.13 5.84 -4.48
C THR A 139 -2.39 4.33 -4.59
N LEU A 140 -2.60 3.78 -5.78
CA LEU A 140 -2.82 2.36 -6.00
C LEU A 140 -1.50 1.61 -6.03
N ILE A 141 -1.24 0.75 -5.02
CA ILE A 141 0.00 -0.05 -4.95
C ILE A 141 -0.14 -1.31 -5.80
N TYR A 142 0.91 -1.64 -6.59
CA TYR A 142 1.00 -2.87 -7.39
C TYR A 142 2.41 -3.48 -7.40
N GLY A 143 2.57 -4.69 -7.97
CA GLY A 143 3.88 -5.31 -8.26
C GLY A 143 4.55 -6.06 -7.11
N GLY A 144 3.99 -6.04 -5.91
CA GLY A 144 4.57 -6.72 -4.74
C GLY A 144 3.92 -8.07 -4.38
N GLY A 145 3.26 -8.73 -5.31
CA GLY A 145 2.47 -9.93 -5.06
C GLY A 145 0.97 -9.66 -5.20
N PRO A 146 0.09 -10.45 -4.58
CA PRO A 146 -1.35 -10.26 -4.72
C PRO A 146 -1.77 -8.91 -4.12
N ASP A 147 -2.08 -7.96 -4.98
CA ASP A 147 -2.72 -6.70 -4.62
C ASP A 147 -4.25 -6.84 -4.58
N ARG A 148 -4.93 -5.88 -3.95
CA ARG A 148 -6.39 -5.89 -3.82
C ARG A 148 -7.13 -5.19 -4.96
N SER A 149 -6.41 -4.67 -5.95
CA SER A 149 -6.97 -3.79 -6.98
C SER A 149 -6.83 -4.36 -8.38
N LEU A 150 -5.62 -4.57 -8.87
CA LEU A 150 -5.37 -4.95 -10.26
C LEU A 150 -5.29 -6.47 -10.44
N VAL A 151 -4.71 -7.20 -9.49
CA VAL A 151 -4.62 -8.68 -9.56
C VAL A 151 -6.01 -9.34 -9.59
N PRO A 152 -7.00 -8.94 -8.78
CA PRO A 152 -8.35 -9.48 -8.91
C PRO A 152 -8.99 -9.22 -10.27
N ILE A 153 -8.76 -8.03 -10.85
CA ILE A 153 -9.25 -7.71 -12.20
C ILE A 153 -8.60 -8.62 -13.25
N ALA A 154 -7.27 -8.79 -13.17
CA ALA A 154 -6.52 -9.67 -14.07
C ALA A 154 -6.97 -11.13 -13.97
N ARG A 155 -7.15 -11.66 -12.74
CA ARG A 155 -7.66 -13.02 -12.51
C ARG A 155 -9.05 -13.22 -13.10
N LEU A 156 -9.94 -12.25 -12.90
CA LEU A 156 -11.28 -12.29 -13.44
C LEU A 156 -11.27 -12.29 -14.98
N ALA A 157 -10.47 -11.41 -15.57
CA ALA A 157 -10.30 -11.31 -17.01
C ALA A 157 -9.76 -12.60 -17.63
N LEU A 158 -8.78 -13.25 -16.98
CA LEU A 158 -8.25 -14.55 -17.41
C LEU A 158 -9.27 -15.69 -17.31
N ARG A 159 -10.08 -15.69 -16.24
CA ARG A 159 -11.11 -16.71 -16.00
C ARG A 159 -12.25 -16.64 -17.01
N TRP A 160 -12.71 -15.43 -17.30
CA TRP A 160 -13.88 -15.25 -18.17
C TRP A 160 -13.53 -14.93 -19.62
N ARG A 161 -12.25 -14.70 -19.93
CA ARG A 161 -11.77 -14.26 -21.24
C ARG A 161 -12.39 -12.94 -21.72
N VAL A 162 -12.93 -12.18 -20.78
CA VAL A 162 -13.51 -10.87 -21.01
C VAL A 162 -13.03 -9.91 -19.93
N LEU A 163 -12.62 -8.71 -20.34
CA LEU A 163 -12.33 -7.61 -19.45
C LEU A 163 -13.40 -6.52 -19.62
N PRO A 164 -14.34 -6.38 -18.68
CA PRO A 164 -15.29 -5.30 -18.73
C PRO A 164 -14.59 -3.95 -18.49
N ILE A 165 -14.77 -3.03 -19.42
CA ILE A 165 -14.23 -1.66 -19.32
C ILE A 165 -15.43 -0.73 -19.11
N PRO A 166 -15.55 -0.07 -17.94
CA PRO A 166 -16.67 0.83 -17.68
C PRO A 166 -16.65 2.01 -18.65
N LEU A 167 -17.77 2.26 -19.34
CA LEU A 167 -17.92 3.43 -20.18
C LEU A 167 -17.75 4.71 -19.34
N GLY A 168 -16.98 5.67 -19.86
CA GLY A 168 -16.67 6.91 -19.18
C GLY A 168 -15.63 6.76 -18.04
N ALA A 169 -14.87 5.68 -18.00
CA ALA A 169 -13.79 5.46 -17.04
C ALA A 169 -12.56 6.33 -17.35
N SER A 170 -12.74 7.66 -17.34
CA SER A 170 -11.75 8.66 -17.74
C SER A 170 -10.87 9.17 -16.60
N GLY A 171 -11.24 8.90 -15.35
CA GLY A 171 -10.48 9.36 -14.19
C GLY A 171 -9.03 8.88 -14.22
N LEU A 172 -8.12 9.76 -13.83
CA LEU A 172 -6.70 9.48 -13.82
C LEU A 172 -6.33 8.53 -12.68
N ARG A 173 -5.39 7.66 -12.95
CA ARG A 173 -4.73 6.76 -11.99
C ARG A 173 -3.23 6.99 -12.07
N GLN A 174 -2.57 6.83 -10.94
CA GLN A 174 -1.12 6.98 -10.83
C GLN A 174 -0.57 5.82 -10.00
N PRO A 175 -0.59 4.57 -10.55
CA PRO A 175 -0.21 3.37 -9.80
C PRO A 175 1.25 3.44 -9.37
N VAL A 176 1.51 3.14 -8.10
CA VAL A 176 2.86 3.12 -7.52
C VAL A 176 3.33 1.66 -7.37
N HIS A 177 4.53 1.37 -7.89
CA HIS A 177 5.12 0.05 -7.72
C HIS A 177 5.61 -0.15 -6.29
N ALA A 178 5.38 -1.34 -5.72
CA ALA A 178 5.75 -1.65 -4.34
C ALA A 178 7.26 -1.51 -4.06
N ALA A 179 8.12 -1.73 -5.06
CA ALA A 179 9.55 -1.52 -4.93
C ALA A 179 9.92 -0.02 -4.85
N ASP A 180 9.21 0.86 -5.56
CA ASP A 180 9.46 2.31 -5.48
C ASP A 180 9.02 2.85 -4.12
N LEU A 181 7.92 2.31 -3.59
CA LEU A 181 7.47 2.62 -2.24
C LEU A 181 8.46 2.11 -1.18
N ALA A 182 9.06 0.94 -1.39
CA ALA A 182 10.12 0.43 -0.52
C ALA A 182 11.36 1.33 -0.56
N GLY A 183 11.77 1.79 -1.75
CA GLY A 183 12.86 2.77 -1.91
C GLY A 183 12.55 4.10 -1.22
N ALA A 184 11.30 4.58 -1.29
CA ALA A 184 10.87 5.77 -0.56
C ALA A 184 10.99 5.58 0.96
N VAL A 185 10.56 4.43 1.49
CA VAL A 185 10.69 4.11 2.93
C VAL A 185 12.16 4.05 3.34
N ASP A 186 13.02 3.43 2.53
CA ASP A 186 14.47 3.35 2.80
C ASP A 186 15.13 4.74 2.81
N ALA A 187 14.84 5.59 1.83
CA ALA A 187 15.36 6.95 1.74
C ALA A 187 14.92 7.84 2.93
N LEU A 188 13.77 7.55 3.52
CA LEU A 188 13.25 8.30 4.66
C LEU A 188 13.94 7.99 5.99
N ILE A 189 14.68 6.91 6.11
CA ILE A 189 15.32 6.50 7.38
C ILE A 189 16.17 7.63 7.93
N ASP A 190 17.01 8.22 7.09
CA ASP A 190 17.97 9.26 7.47
C ASP A 190 17.57 10.67 6.96
N CYS A 191 16.40 10.82 6.34
CA CYS A 191 15.93 12.09 5.78
C CYS A 191 15.42 13.03 6.88
N ALA A 192 16.23 14.03 7.25
CA ALA A 192 15.85 15.02 8.25
C ALA A 192 14.71 15.94 7.78
N ALA A 193 14.66 16.26 6.47
CA ALA A 193 13.64 17.13 5.88
C ALA A 193 12.22 16.54 5.96
N ALA A 194 12.11 15.23 6.15
CA ALA A 194 10.82 14.52 6.18
C ALA A 194 10.22 14.37 7.58
N ARG A 195 10.81 14.98 8.62
CA ARG A 195 10.31 14.90 10.00
C ARG A 195 8.96 15.61 10.14
N GLY A 196 7.99 14.92 10.71
CA GLY A 196 6.63 15.45 10.96
C GLY A 196 5.76 15.59 9.70
N LYS A 197 6.23 15.09 8.54
CA LYS A 197 5.54 15.27 7.26
C LYS A 197 4.68 14.09 6.84
N VAL A 198 3.71 14.39 5.99
CA VAL A 198 2.82 13.43 5.32
C VAL A 198 2.96 13.63 3.82
N TYR A 199 3.46 12.63 3.11
CA TYR A 199 3.65 12.70 1.65
C TYR A 199 2.59 11.89 0.91
N ALA A 200 1.93 12.51 -0.05
CA ALA A 200 1.15 11.81 -1.06
C ALA A 200 2.11 11.22 -2.11
N LEU A 201 2.03 9.91 -2.38
CA LEU A 201 2.92 9.25 -3.31
C LEU A 201 2.16 8.55 -4.43
N GLY A 202 2.41 8.98 -5.67
CA GLY A 202 1.97 8.32 -6.89
C GLY A 202 3.12 7.66 -7.63
N GLY A 203 2.81 6.84 -8.63
CA GLY A 203 3.82 6.32 -9.56
C GLY A 203 4.35 7.38 -10.51
N GLY A 204 5.26 7.01 -11.40
CA GLY A 204 5.88 7.93 -12.36
C GLY A 204 5.00 8.29 -13.55
N GLU A 205 3.81 7.71 -13.66
CA GLU A 205 2.92 7.94 -14.79
C GLU A 205 1.47 8.15 -14.32
N ARG A 206 0.82 9.18 -14.89
CA ARG A 206 -0.62 9.41 -14.79
C ARG A 206 -1.29 8.91 -16.05
N LEU A 207 -2.24 7.98 -15.91
CA LEU A 207 -2.95 7.41 -17.04
C LEU A 207 -4.44 7.26 -16.72
N ARG A 208 -5.28 7.35 -17.75
CA ARG A 208 -6.73 7.13 -17.60
C ARG A 208 -7.00 5.69 -17.17
N PHE A 209 -8.02 5.49 -16.36
CA PHE A 209 -8.38 4.16 -15.85
C PHE A 209 -8.68 3.16 -16.98
N ASP A 210 -9.39 3.58 -18.02
CA ASP A 210 -9.63 2.73 -19.20
C ASP A 210 -8.32 2.32 -19.90
N ARG A 211 -7.36 3.25 -20.04
CA ARG A 211 -6.04 2.96 -20.62
C ARG A 211 -5.21 2.02 -19.75
N MET A 212 -5.28 2.18 -18.42
CA MET A 212 -4.64 1.27 -17.49
C MET A 212 -5.16 -0.15 -17.65
N LEU A 213 -6.50 -0.32 -17.76
CA LEU A 213 -7.12 -1.63 -18.00
C LEU A 213 -6.71 -2.23 -19.35
N LEU A 214 -6.62 -1.43 -20.42
CA LEU A 214 -6.17 -1.91 -21.74
C LEU A 214 -4.71 -2.33 -21.72
N ARG A 215 -3.82 -1.62 -21.01
CA ARG A 215 -2.44 -2.07 -20.80
C ARG A 215 -2.36 -3.35 -20.00
N LEU A 216 -3.18 -3.49 -18.95
CA LEU A 216 -3.27 -4.73 -18.19
C LEU A 216 -3.69 -5.90 -19.11
N ARG A 217 -4.73 -5.69 -19.92
CA ARG A 217 -5.22 -6.68 -20.90
C ARG A 217 -4.12 -7.09 -21.88
N ALA A 218 -3.34 -6.14 -22.40
CA ALA A 218 -2.27 -6.41 -23.37
C ALA A 218 -1.13 -7.24 -22.79
N ALA A 219 -0.90 -7.17 -21.46
CA ALA A 219 0.11 -7.95 -20.77
C ALA A 219 -0.36 -9.37 -20.36
N LEU A 220 -1.67 -9.66 -20.45
CA LEU A 220 -2.19 -10.98 -20.06
C LEU A 220 -1.70 -12.08 -21.01
N PRO A 221 -1.34 -13.29 -20.50
CA PRO A 221 -0.75 -14.38 -21.30
C PRO A 221 -1.74 -15.06 -22.24
N LYS A 222 -3.01 -14.72 -22.13
CA LYS A 222 -4.09 -15.32 -22.93
C LYS A 222 -4.93 -14.22 -23.55
N PHE A 223 -5.53 -14.52 -24.71
CA PHE A 223 -6.47 -13.57 -25.33
C PHE A 223 -7.67 -13.31 -24.40
N VAL A 224 -7.92 -12.04 -24.16
CA VAL A 224 -9.04 -11.52 -23.35
C VAL A 224 -9.72 -10.43 -24.16
N LEU A 225 -11.03 -10.55 -24.38
CA LEU A 225 -11.82 -9.57 -25.10
C LEU A 225 -12.05 -8.33 -24.23
N PRO A 226 -11.60 -7.13 -24.61
CA PRO A 226 -11.99 -5.90 -23.93
C PRO A 226 -13.43 -5.55 -24.30
N LEU A 227 -14.32 -5.45 -23.32
CA LEU A 227 -15.73 -5.21 -23.54
C LEU A 227 -16.16 -3.90 -22.87
N PRO A 228 -16.34 -2.80 -23.64
CA PRO A 228 -16.89 -1.56 -23.10
C PRO A 228 -18.35 -1.79 -22.67
N LEU A 229 -18.65 -1.52 -21.40
CA LEU A 229 -19.97 -1.73 -20.83
C LEU A 229 -20.44 -0.51 -20.05
N PRO A 230 -21.75 -0.18 -20.11
CA PRO A 230 -22.35 0.76 -19.18
C PRO A 230 -22.11 0.36 -17.73
N GLN A 231 -21.86 1.35 -16.87
CA GLN A 231 -21.59 1.08 -15.44
C GLN A 231 -22.76 0.35 -14.76
N SER A 232 -24.02 0.60 -15.20
CA SER A 232 -25.22 -0.08 -14.70
C SER A 232 -25.16 -1.60 -14.90
N ILE A 233 -24.71 -2.06 -16.07
CA ILE A 233 -24.57 -3.49 -16.38
C ILE A 233 -23.50 -4.12 -15.48
N ILE A 234 -22.34 -3.47 -15.35
CA ILE A 234 -21.25 -3.96 -14.49
C ILE A 234 -21.72 -4.02 -13.02
N ARG A 235 -22.44 -2.98 -12.56
CA ARG A 235 -22.98 -2.92 -11.19
C ARG A 235 -23.99 -4.05 -10.92
N THR A 236 -24.88 -4.33 -11.86
CA THR A 236 -25.84 -5.43 -11.75
C THR A 236 -25.11 -6.78 -11.68
N ALA A 237 -24.16 -7.01 -12.57
CA ALA A 237 -23.35 -8.23 -12.56
C ALA A 237 -22.57 -8.42 -11.24
N LEU A 238 -22.04 -7.34 -10.65
CA LEU A 238 -21.38 -7.38 -9.35
C LEU A 238 -22.34 -7.71 -8.19
N ARG A 239 -23.58 -7.18 -8.23
CA ARG A 239 -24.61 -7.47 -7.21
C ARG A 239 -25.10 -8.92 -7.25
N LEU A 240 -25.17 -9.50 -8.44
CA LEU A 240 -25.56 -10.90 -8.63
C LEU A 240 -24.47 -11.91 -8.24
N ARG A 241 -23.25 -11.44 -8.02
CA ARG A 241 -22.14 -12.28 -7.55
C ARG A 241 -22.23 -12.49 -6.05
N SER A 242 -22.71 -13.66 -5.66
CA SER A 242 -22.59 -14.16 -4.29
C SER A 242 -21.29 -14.96 -4.16
N GLY A 243 -20.40 -14.64 -3.23
CA GLY A 243 -19.24 -15.47 -2.93
C GLY A 243 -17.94 -14.70 -2.61
N ARG A 244 -16.85 -15.45 -2.38
CA ARG A 244 -15.53 -14.96 -1.94
C ARG A 244 -14.88 -13.92 -2.86
N ASP A 245 -15.28 -13.84 -4.11
CA ASP A 245 -14.74 -12.88 -5.10
C ASP A 245 -15.51 -11.54 -5.13
N ALA A 246 -16.59 -11.39 -4.37
CA ALA A 246 -17.44 -10.19 -4.38
C ALA A 246 -16.73 -8.93 -3.85
N GLY A 247 -15.66 -9.08 -3.07
CA GLY A 247 -14.90 -7.97 -2.46
C GLY A 247 -13.89 -7.28 -3.38
N ALA A 248 -13.59 -7.84 -4.56
CA ALA A 248 -12.50 -7.37 -5.41
C ALA A 248 -12.83 -6.05 -6.17
N ILE A 249 -14.09 -5.85 -6.56
CA ILE A 249 -14.56 -4.64 -7.23
C ILE A 249 -15.88 -4.22 -6.57
N SER A 250 -15.83 -3.18 -5.74
CA SER A 250 -17.03 -2.66 -5.09
C SER A 250 -17.84 -1.76 -6.03
N ALA A 251 -19.17 -1.63 -5.78
CA ALA A 251 -20.00 -0.66 -6.50
C ALA A 251 -19.45 0.77 -6.31
N ALA A 252 -18.97 1.11 -5.12
CA ALA A 252 -18.34 2.40 -4.84
C ALA A 252 -17.06 2.63 -5.67
N ALA A 253 -16.30 1.58 -6.00
CA ALA A 253 -15.16 1.69 -6.91
C ALA A 253 -15.59 2.07 -8.33
N LEU A 254 -16.76 1.58 -8.80
CA LEU A 254 -17.33 1.98 -10.10
C LEU A 254 -17.77 3.44 -10.12
N ASP A 255 -18.31 3.97 -9.02
CA ASP A 255 -18.72 5.37 -8.93
C ASP A 255 -17.53 6.32 -9.08
N ARG A 256 -16.34 5.88 -8.69
CA ARG A 256 -15.10 6.67 -8.76
C ARG A 256 -14.27 6.47 -10.04
N VAL A 257 -14.77 5.72 -11.04
CA VAL A 257 -13.97 5.53 -12.26
C VAL A 257 -13.74 6.81 -13.05
N ARG A 258 -14.52 7.86 -12.76
CA ARG A 258 -14.38 9.21 -13.34
C ARG A 258 -13.55 10.15 -12.46
N ALA A 259 -13.44 9.87 -11.16
CA ALA A 259 -12.67 10.69 -10.23
C ALA A 259 -11.17 10.34 -10.33
N ASP A 260 -10.32 11.33 -10.18
CA ASP A 260 -8.88 11.15 -10.20
C ASP A 260 -8.35 10.54 -8.89
N LEU A 261 -7.38 9.66 -9.01
CA LEU A 261 -6.57 9.14 -7.92
C LEU A 261 -5.10 9.35 -8.28
N VAL A 262 -4.66 10.55 -8.06
CA VAL A 262 -3.30 11.02 -8.36
C VAL A 262 -2.69 11.71 -7.15
N ALA A 263 -1.38 11.82 -7.13
CA ALA A 263 -0.62 12.50 -6.09
C ALA A 263 0.37 13.49 -6.74
N ASP A 264 0.74 14.52 -6.00
CA ASP A 264 1.86 15.37 -6.36
C ASP A 264 3.13 14.84 -5.68
N ASN A 265 4.06 14.36 -6.49
CA ASN A 265 5.33 13.82 -6.02
C ASN A 265 6.40 14.89 -5.79
N SER A 266 6.14 16.17 -6.07
CA SER A 266 7.15 17.24 -6.09
C SER A 266 7.85 17.44 -4.77
N GLU A 267 7.10 17.40 -3.66
CA GLU A 267 7.69 17.51 -2.32
C GLU A 267 8.55 16.31 -1.97
N ALA A 268 8.09 15.10 -2.28
CA ALA A 268 8.84 13.87 -2.06
C ALA A 268 10.12 13.81 -2.92
N ALA A 269 10.03 14.25 -4.18
CA ALA A 269 11.19 14.35 -5.07
C ALA A 269 12.25 15.32 -4.54
N ARG A 270 11.82 16.49 -4.03
CA ARG A 270 12.73 17.49 -3.45
C ARG A 270 13.38 17.03 -2.16
N ASP A 271 12.61 16.43 -1.23
CA ASP A 271 13.06 16.16 0.12
C ASP A 271 13.89 14.87 0.24
N PHE A 272 13.60 13.86 -0.57
CA PHE A 272 14.30 12.56 -0.52
C PHE A 272 14.50 11.88 -1.89
N GLY A 273 14.42 12.63 -2.97
CA GLY A 273 14.76 12.13 -4.31
C GLY A 273 13.77 11.10 -4.87
N TYR A 274 12.48 11.15 -4.49
CA TYR A 274 11.49 10.20 -4.97
C TYR A 274 11.28 10.29 -6.49
N ALA A 275 11.69 9.25 -7.22
CA ALA A 275 11.62 9.14 -8.67
C ALA A 275 11.02 7.78 -9.08
N PRO A 276 9.70 7.60 -8.97
CA PRO A 276 9.07 6.32 -9.24
C PRO A 276 9.01 6.00 -10.74
N ARG A 277 8.99 4.71 -11.06
CA ARG A 277 8.84 4.19 -12.42
C ARG A 277 7.45 4.41 -12.99
N ALA A 278 7.34 4.40 -14.32
CA ALA A 278 6.06 4.32 -15.02
C ALA A 278 5.35 2.99 -14.76
N PHE A 279 4.04 2.93 -15.04
CA PHE A 279 3.23 1.73 -14.82
C PHE A 279 3.65 0.57 -15.72
N VAL A 280 4.00 -0.57 -15.13
CA VAL A 280 4.39 -1.82 -15.80
C VAL A 280 3.33 -2.88 -15.55
N ALA A 281 2.43 -3.10 -16.50
CA ALA A 281 1.33 -4.05 -16.37
C ALA A 281 1.79 -5.52 -16.21
N GLY A 282 2.98 -5.87 -16.73
CA GLY A 282 3.58 -7.19 -16.58
C GLY A 282 3.79 -7.61 -15.13
N ASP A 283 4.10 -6.67 -14.23
CA ASP A 283 4.33 -6.96 -12.81
C ASP A 283 3.04 -7.35 -12.08
N VAL A 284 1.88 -6.83 -12.54
CA VAL A 284 0.55 -7.27 -12.06
C VAL A 284 0.28 -8.70 -12.51
N VAL A 285 0.60 -9.01 -13.79
CA VAL A 285 0.37 -10.33 -14.38
C VAL A 285 1.25 -11.39 -13.71
N ALA A 286 2.51 -11.09 -13.44
CA ALA A 286 3.42 -11.97 -12.72
C ALA A 286 2.89 -12.34 -11.32
N ALA A 287 2.18 -11.43 -10.65
CA ALA A 287 1.51 -11.68 -9.37
C ALA A 287 0.20 -12.48 -9.50
N THR A 288 -0.39 -12.53 -10.69
CA THR A 288 -1.66 -13.23 -10.96
C THR A 288 -1.46 -14.72 -11.14
N CYS A 289 -0.29 -15.12 -11.66
CA CYS A 289 0.07 -16.51 -11.98
C CYS A 289 0.70 -17.28 -10.81
N ARG A 290 0.96 -16.61 -9.70
CA ARG A 290 1.39 -17.20 -8.41
C ARG A 290 0.19 -17.43 -7.50
#